data_7bf859d8dc054dffc99b91f7951fde35
#
_entry.id   7bf859d8dc054dffc99b91f7951fde35
#
_cell.length_a   1.000
_cell.length_b   1.000
_cell.length_c   1.000
_cell.angle_alpha   90.00
_cell.angle_beta   90.00
_cell.angle_gamma   90.00
#
_symmetry.space_group_name_H-M   'P 1'
#
loop_
_entity.id
_entity.type
_entity.pdbx_description
1 polymer ?
#
loop_
_entity_poly.entity_id
_entity_poly.type
_entity_poly.pdbx_seq_one_letter_code
_entity_poly.pdbx_strand_id
1 'polypeptide(L)'
;MARYNTRNEAIEFARRTQVNLQFIEQAKRAGEPVHEVTQLALSLLGLIVFPKEKLLLDSIEKISLDDLRGKGWPVWHITLDSGKQREETLGVLVWHLRNAISHGALMFTSDDQYLENVAIRAEDKPSKRAPPNWRAEISGTNLREFCVRFAKLIDDIVS
;
A
#
# COMPACT_ATOMS: atom_id res chain seq x y z
N MET A 1 28.20 18.30 7.98
CA MET A 1 26.79 17.90 8.22
C MET A 1 26.29 17.23 6.95
N ALA A 2 26.11 15.92 6.95
CA ALA A 2 25.51 15.23 5.83
C ALA A 2 24.07 15.76 5.67
N ARG A 3 23.73 16.32 4.53
CA ARG A 3 22.34 16.66 4.21
C ARG A 3 21.57 15.35 4.16
N TYR A 4 20.64 15.17 5.07
CA TYR A 4 19.67 14.09 5.00
C TYR A 4 19.01 14.16 3.62
N ASN A 5 19.20 13.12 2.84
CA ASN A 5 18.59 13.02 1.53
C ASN A 5 17.34 12.14 1.69
N THR A 6 16.21 12.79 1.85
CA THR A 6 14.89 12.15 2.05
C THR A 6 14.54 11.12 0.98
N ARG A 7 15.08 11.29 -0.23
CA ARG A 7 14.97 10.32 -1.33
C ARG A 7 15.65 9.01 -0.98
N ASN A 8 16.87 9.06 -0.44
CA ASN A 8 17.59 7.85 0.00
C ASN A 8 16.88 7.15 1.16
N GLU A 9 16.24 7.89 2.05
CA GLU A 9 15.49 7.31 3.17
C GLU A 9 14.28 6.50 2.69
N ALA A 10 13.53 6.99 1.70
CA ALA A 10 12.39 6.28 1.14
C ALA A 10 12.82 4.95 0.48
N ILE A 11 13.96 4.95 -0.24
CA ILE A 11 14.52 3.74 -0.84
C ILE A 11 14.96 2.74 0.23
N GLU A 12 15.71 3.21 1.21
CA GLU A 12 16.18 2.36 2.31
C GLU A 12 15.00 1.77 3.07
N PHE A 13 13.96 2.57 3.30
CA PHE A 13 12.72 2.08 3.90
C PHE A 13 12.07 0.98 3.04
N ALA A 14 11.93 1.21 1.74
CA ALA A 14 11.35 0.23 0.81
C ALA A 14 12.17 -1.08 0.78
N ARG A 15 13.50 -1.00 0.70
CA ARG A 15 14.39 -2.16 0.72
C ARG A 15 14.28 -2.94 2.03
N ARG A 16 14.31 -2.26 3.17
CA ARG A 16 14.17 -2.89 4.49
C ARG A 16 12.79 -3.51 4.68
N THR A 17 11.75 -2.88 4.15
CA THR A 17 10.40 -3.43 4.16
C THR A 17 10.33 -4.76 3.41
N GLN A 18 10.97 -4.87 2.24
CA GLN A 18 11.05 -6.14 1.50
C GLN A 18 11.74 -7.24 2.32
N VAL A 19 12.87 -6.93 2.96
CA VAL A 19 13.59 -7.88 3.81
C VAL A 19 12.70 -8.35 4.97
N ASN A 20 12.00 -7.43 5.63
CA ASN A 20 11.10 -7.75 6.75
C ASN A 20 9.92 -8.62 6.29
N LEU A 21 9.31 -8.32 5.16
CA LEU A 21 8.22 -9.13 4.61
C LEU A 21 8.66 -10.54 4.27
N GLN A 22 9.85 -10.71 3.69
CA GLN A 22 10.42 -12.03 3.40
C GLN A 22 10.71 -12.81 4.70
N PHE A 23 11.28 -12.15 5.70
CA PHE A 23 11.57 -12.77 6.99
C PHE A 23 10.29 -13.25 7.70
N ILE A 24 9.27 -12.42 7.76
CA ILE A 24 7.98 -12.76 8.38
C ILE A 24 7.32 -13.94 7.65
N GLU A 25 7.38 -13.97 6.32
CA GLU A 25 6.86 -15.09 5.55
C GLU A 25 7.59 -16.40 5.88
N GLN A 26 8.92 -16.36 5.92
CA GLN A 26 9.73 -17.53 6.27
C GLN A 26 9.45 -18.00 7.70
N ALA A 27 9.37 -17.09 8.65
CA ALA A 27 9.03 -17.39 10.03
C ALA A 27 7.63 -18.03 10.14
N LYS A 28 6.64 -17.51 9.41
CA LYS A 28 5.30 -18.08 9.36
C LYS A 28 5.31 -19.52 8.81
N ARG A 29 6.04 -19.75 7.72
CA ARG A 29 6.20 -21.10 7.14
C ARG A 29 6.90 -22.07 8.08
N ALA A 30 7.80 -21.57 8.93
CA ALA A 30 8.49 -22.36 9.96
C ALA A 30 7.62 -22.61 11.22
N GLY A 31 6.39 -22.09 11.28
CA GLY A 31 5.48 -22.24 12.41
C GLY A 31 5.76 -21.28 13.58
N GLU A 32 6.56 -20.25 13.36
CA GLU A 32 6.84 -19.24 14.38
C GLU A 32 5.58 -18.36 14.68
N PRO A 33 5.41 -17.88 15.91
CA PRO A 33 4.24 -17.10 16.32
C PRO A 33 4.34 -15.64 15.84
N VAL A 34 4.33 -15.43 14.54
CA VAL A 34 4.40 -14.09 13.93
C VAL A 34 3.03 -13.60 13.48
N HIS A 35 2.84 -12.27 13.51
CA HIS A 35 1.61 -11.60 13.11
C HIS A 35 1.76 -10.96 11.71
N GLU A 36 1.59 -11.78 10.69
CA GLU A 36 1.81 -11.41 9.30
C GLU A 36 0.88 -10.28 8.83
N VAL A 37 -0.40 -10.32 9.20
CA VAL A 37 -1.38 -9.27 8.86
C VAL A 37 -1.00 -7.93 9.47
N THR A 38 -0.57 -7.92 10.73
CA THR A 38 -0.11 -6.70 11.39
C THR A 38 1.14 -6.13 10.71
N GLN A 39 2.09 -6.98 10.36
CA GLN A 39 3.29 -6.55 9.64
C GLN A 39 2.96 -5.97 8.27
N LEU A 40 2.02 -6.56 7.55
CA LEU A 40 1.56 -6.02 6.26
C LEU A 40 0.90 -4.65 6.38
N ALA A 41 0.04 -4.47 7.38
CA ALA A 41 -0.57 -3.17 7.64
C ALA A 41 0.47 -2.09 7.93
N LEU A 42 1.47 -2.40 8.76
CA LEU A 42 2.58 -1.49 9.06
C LEU A 42 3.45 -1.21 7.83
N SER A 43 3.69 -2.22 7.00
CA SER A 43 4.44 -2.07 5.75
C SER A 43 3.72 -1.18 4.74
N LEU A 44 2.42 -1.38 4.57
CA LEU A 44 1.58 -0.53 3.71
C LEU A 44 1.62 0.92 4.20
N LEU A 45 1.40 1.13 5.49
CA LEU A 45 1.43 2.45 6.12
C LEU A 45 2.76 3.16 5.84
N GLY A 46 3.87 2.48 6.06
CA GLY A 46 5.19 3.02 5.81
C GLY A 46 5.44 3.30 4.32
N LEU A 47 5.13 2.37 3.44
CA LEU A 47 5.35 2.50 2.00
C LEU A 47 4.51 3.62 1.37
N ILE A 48 3.33 3.90 1.91
CA ILE A 48 2.42 4.93 1.36
C ILE A 48 2.68 6.30 1.98
N VAL A 49 3.04 6.36 3.26
CA VAL A 49 3.25 7.64 3.95
C VAL A 49 4.67 8.18 3.76
N PHE A 50 5.68 7.31 3.75
CA PHE A 50 7.09 7.69 3.67
C PHE A 50 7.50 8.34 2.33
N PRO A 51 7.04 7.90 1.15
CA PRO A 51 7.34 8.55 -0.12
C PRO A 51 6.60 9.88 -0.31
N LYS A 52 6.35 10.59 0.78
CA LYS A 52 5.63 11.87 0.84
C LYS A 52 6.32 12.98 0.03
N GLU A 53 7.53 12.74 -0.41
CA GLU A 53 8.31 13.71 -1.16
C GLU A 53 7.92 13.69 -2.64
N LYS A 54 7.57 14.84 -3.12
CA LYS A 54 7.04 15.17 -4.44
C LYS A 54 7.71 14.45 -5.62
N LEU A 55 8.99 14.11 -5.51
CA LEU A 55 9.75 13.50 -6.61
C LEU A 55 9.38 12.04 -6.89
N LEU A 56 8.95 11.28 -5.88
CA LEU A 56 8.54 9.89 -6.07
C LEU A 56 7.08 9.77 -6.51
N LEU A 57 6.21 10.65 -5.99
CA LEU A 57 4.81 10.67 -6.38
C LEU A 57 4.65 11.11 -7.84
N ASP A 58 5.39 12.10 -8.30
CA ASP A 58 5.35 12.57 -9.69
C ASP A 58 5.73 11.45 -10.68
N SER A 59 6.62 10.55 -10.30
CA SER A 59 7.06 9.42 -11.14
C SER A 59 6.02 8.30 -11.25
N ILE A 60 5.18 8.12 -10.23
CA ILE A 60 4.16 7.06 -10.18
C ILE A 60 2.74 7.57 -10.50
N GLU A 61 2.53 8.88 -10.45
CA GLU A 61 1.21 9.50 -10.54
C GLU A 61 0.44 9.07 -11.80
N LYS A 62 1.16 8.94 -12.90
CA LYS A 62 0.58 8.65 -14.22
C LYS A 62 0.53 7.16 -14.58
N ILE A 63 1.03 6.27 -13.72
CA ILE A 63 1.00 4.84 -14.00
C ILE A 63 -0.46 4.36 -13.93
N SER A 64 -0.99 3.86 -15.04
CA SER A 64 -2.34 3.33 -15.11
C SER A 64 -2.48 2.05 -14.27
N LEU A 65 -3.56 1.92 -13.50
CA LEU A 65 -3.85 0.68 -12.79
C LEU A 65 -4.14 -0.48 -13.76
N ASP A 66 -4.70 -0.20 -14.93
CA ASP A 66 -4.93 -1.22 -15.96
C ASP A 66 -3.61 -1.74 -16.54
N ASP A 67 -2.63 -0.87 -16.75
CA ASP A 67 -1.28 -1.28 -17.16
C ASP A 67 -0.62 -2.16 -16.10
N LEU A 68 -0.79 -1.84 -14.81
CA LEU A 68 -0.29 -2.66 -13.72
C LEU A 68 -0.98 -4.02 -13.67
N ARG A 69 -2.31 -4.07 -13.85
CA ARG A 69 -3.07 -5.34 -13.96
C ARG A 69 -2.56 -6.17 -15.12
N GLY A 70 -2.34 -5.55 -16.29
CA GLY A 70 -1.78 -6.21 -17.46
C GLY A 70 -0.38 -6.80 -17.24
N LYS A 71 0.39 -6.24 -16.32
CA LYS A 71 1.70 -6.74 -15.87
C LYS A 71 1.60 -7.74 -14.70
N GLY A 72 0.40 -8.17 -14.34
CA GLY A 72 0.16 -9.15 -13.27
C GLY A 72 0.25 -8.58 -11.85
N TRP A 73 0.11 -7.27 -11.67
CA TRP A 73 0.02 -6.70 -10.34
C TRP A 73 -1.35 -7.00 -9.73
N PRO A 74 -1.42 -7.46 -8.49
CA PRO A 74 -2.65 -7.42 -7.74
C PRO A 74 -2.91 -5.98 -7.32
N VAL A 75 -3.90 -5.35 -7.90
CA VAL A 75 -4.30 -3.99 -7.52
C VAL A 75 -5.58 -4.02 -6.69
N TRP A 76 -5.79 -2.97 -5.92
CA TRP A 76 -6.99 -2.79 -5.15
C TRP A 76 -8.24 -2.75 -6.04
N HIS A 77 -9.29 -3.42 -5.60
CA HIS A 77 -10.59 -3.38 -6.25
C HIS A 77 -11.38 -2.17 -5.75
N ILE A 78 -11.58 -1.18 -6.60
CA ILE A 78 -12.31 0.03 -6.26
C ILE A 78 -13.81 -0.27 -6.35
N THR A 79 -14.50 -0.21 -5.22
CA THR A 79 -15.93 -0.52 -5.09
C THR A 79 -16.81 0.72 -5.04
N LEU A 80 -16.23 1.87 -4.73
CA LEU A 80 -16.90 3.16 -4.70
C LEU A 80 -15.92 4.25 -5.16
N ASP A 81 -16.32 5.05 -6.13
CA ASP A 81 -15.62 6.27 -6.52
C ASP A 81 -16.65 7.32 -6.98
N SER A 82 -16.92 8.29 -6.14
CA SER A 82 -17.85 9.39 -6.45
C SER A 82 -17.26 10.43 -7.40
N GLY A 83 -15.91 10.44 -7.53
CA GLY A 83 -15.19 11.34 -8.41
C GLY A 83 -15.09 10.92 -9.88
N LYS A 84 -15.83 9.98 -10.31
CA LYS A 84 -16.01 9.19 -11.54
C LYS A 84 -15.39 9.63 -12.88
N GLN A 85 -14.63 10.70 -12.97
CA GLN A 85 -14.03 11.17 -14.23
C GLN A 85 -12.50 11.14 -14.21
N ARG A 86 -11.90 10.50 -13.20
CA ARG A 86 -10.45 10.37 -13.10
C ARG A 86 -10.02 9.03 -13.66
N GLU A 87 -8.98 9.05 -14.46
CA GLU A 87 -8.26 7.84 -14.81
C GLU A 87 -7.76 7.17 -13.53
N GLU A 88 -7.99 5.86 -13.42
CA GLU A 88 -7.50 5.07 -12.29
C GLU A 88 -5.98 4.91 -12.42
N THR A 89 -5.23 5.76 -11.75
CA THR A 89 -3.77 5.71 -11.71
C THR A 89 -3.25 5.29 -10.34
N LEU A 90 -2.00 4.83 -10.30
CA LEU A 90 -1.34 4.48 -9.05
C LEU A 90 -1.24 5.70 -8.11
N GLY A 91 -1.02 6.89 -8.66
CA GLY A 91 -0.99 8.13 -7.87
C GLY A 91 -2.32 8.43 -7.18
N VAL A 92 -3.44 8.27 -7.90
CA VAL A 92 -4.79 8.44 -7.33
C VAL A 92 -5.06 7.40 -6.25
N LEU A 93 -4.71 6.14 -6.50
CA LEU A 93 -4.83 5.07 -5.51
C LEU A 93 -4.03 5.39 -4.23
N VAL A 94 -2.76 5.74 -4.38
CA VAL A 94 -1.88 6.09 -3.24
C VAL A 94 -2.43 7.29 -2.47
N TRP A 95 -2.97 8.29 -3.15
CA TRP A 95 -3.57 9.46 -2.52
C TRP A 95 -4.77 9.08 -1.64
N HIS A 96 -5.68 8.25 -2.15
CA HIS A 96 -6.83 7.76 -1.38
C HIS A 96 -6.41 6.86 -0.21
N LEU A 97 -5.46 5.96 -0.42
CA LEU A 97 -4.95 5.09 0.64
C LEU A 97 -4.29 5.90 1.76
N ARG A 98 -3.53 6.96 1.43
CA ARG A 98 -2.96 7.86 2.44
C ARG A 98 -4.04 8.55 3.27
N ASN A 99 -5.09 9.04 2.62
CA ASN A 99 -6.21 9.66 3.32
C ASN A 99 -6.91 8.66 4.24
N ALA A 100 -7.20 7.45 3.74
CA ALA A 100 -7.81 6.38 4.54
C ALA A 100 -6.97 6.06 5.79
N ILE A 101 -5.66 5.90 5.64
CA ILE A 101 -4.73 5.62 6.74
C ILE A 101 -4.70 6.78 7.73
N SER A 102 -4.57 8.02 7.24
CA SER A 102 -4.50 9.23 8.08
C SER A 102 -5.77 9.45 8.91
N HIS A 103 -6.90 9.00 8.41
CA HIS A 103 -8.19 9.11 9.10
C HIS A 103 -8.59 7.83 9.87
N GLY A 104 -7.72 6.83 9.93
CA GLY A 104 -8.00 5.56 10.61
C GLY A 104 -9.12 4.75 9.95
N ALA A 105 -9.32 4.91 8.66
CA ALA A 105 -10.37 4.27 7.88
C ALA A 105 -9.85 3.05 7.09
N LEU A 106 -8.90 2.33 7.65
CA LEU A 106 -8.43 1.04 7.17
C LEU A 106 -9.04 -0.05 8.05
N MET A 107 -9.81 -0.94 7.46
CA MET A 107 -10.56 -1.97 8.17
C MET A 107 -10.14 -3.36 7.71
N PHE A 108 -10.05 -4.29 8.65
CA PHE A 108 -9.83 -5.70 8.38
C PHE A 108 -11.17 -6.44 8.49
N THR A 109 -11.44 -7.36 7.57
CA THR A 109 -12.73 -8.09 7.51
C THR A 109 -12.81 -9.23 8.51
N SER A 110 -11.68 -9.67 9.04
CA SER A 110 -11.59 -10.66 10.11
C SER A 110 -10.37 -10.42 10.97
N ASP A 111 -10.35 -11.03 12.15
CA ASP A 111 -9.19 -11.10 13.04
C ASP A 111 -8.37 -12.39 12.84
N ASP A 112 -8.60 -13.09 11.74
CA ASP A 112 -7.87 -14.30 11.39
C ASP A 112 -6.37 -13.99 11.19
N GLN A 113 -5.54 -14.89 11.66
CA GLN A 113 -4.09 -14.80 11.52
C GLN A 113 -3.57 -15.25 10.15
N TYR A 114 -4.43 -15.82 9.30
CA TYR A 114 -4.07 -16.29 7.97
C TYR A 114 -4.45 -15.27 6.90
N LEU A 115 -3.48 -14.87 6.09
CA LEU A 115 -3.67 -13.85 5.04
C LEU A 115 -4.78 -14.19 4.05
N GLU A 116 -4.93 -15.46 3.72
CA GLU A 116 -5.96 -15.93 2.79
C GLU A 116 -7.38 -15.69 3.28
N ASN A 117 -7.58 -15.53 4.59
CA ASN A 117 -8.89 -15.34 5.22
C ASN A 117 -9.20 -13.86 5.54
N VAL A 118 -8.26 -12.97 5.28
CA VAL A 118 -8.39 -11.54 5.59
C VAL A 118 -8.50 -10.74 4.32
N ALA A 119 -9.45 -9.81 4.27
CA ALA A 119 -9.44 -8.73 3.31
C ALA A 119 -9.31 -7.38 4.03
N ILE A 120 -8.74 -6.43 3.34
CA ILE A 120 -8.53 -5.09 3.84
C ILE A 120 -9.39 -4.14 3.02
N ARG A 121 -10.16 -3.31 3.70
CA ARG A 121 -10.98 -2.26 3.12
C ARG A 121 -10.42 -0.91 3.52
N ALA A 122 -10.21 -0.04 2.55
CA ALA A 122 -9.84 1.35 2.75
C ALA A 122 -10.97 2.28 2.31
N GLU A 123 -11.28 3.28 3.12
CA GLU A 123 -12.29 4.31 2.81
C GLU A 123 -11.69 5.70 2.90
N ASP A 124 -11.93 6.52 1.88
CA ASP A 124 -11.63 7.94 1.93
C ASP A 124 -12.94 8.73 2.11
N LYS A 125 -12.90 9.73 2.99
CA LYS A 125 -14.05 10.55 3.36
C LYS A 125 -13.71 12.02 3.22
N PRO A 126 -14.62 12.85 2.68
CA PRO A 126 -14.40 14.30 2.63
C PRO A 126 -14.24 14.95 4.00
N SER A 127 -14.83 14.36 5.02
CA SER A 127 -14.70 14.75 6.43
C SER A 127 -15.00 13.57 7.37
N LYS A 128 -14.65 13.68 8.65
CA LYS A 128 -14.89 12.62 9.64
C LYS A 128 -16.36 12.18 9.77
N ARG A 129 -17.30 13.08 9.51
CA ARG A 129 -18.75 12.83 9.64
C ARG A 129 -19.42 12.52 8.33
N ALA A 130 -18.76 12.72 7.19
CA ALA A 130 -19.32 12.44 5.88
C ALA A 130 -19.26 10.93 5.55
N PRO A 131 -20.19 10.44 4.70
CA PRO A 131 -20.06 9.12 4.13
C PRO A 131 -18.80 9.05 3.25
N PRO A 132 -18.24 7.85 3.04
CA PRO A 132 -17.10 7.69 2.15
C PRO A 132 -17.48 8.07 0.72
N ASN A 133 -16.59 8.75 0.03
CA ASN A 133 -16.69 9.05 -1.40
C ASN A 133 -15.80 8.16 -2.26
N TRP A 134 -14.94 7.38 -1.62
CA TRP A 134 -14.09 6.38 -2.25
C TRP A 134 -13.92 5.16 -1.33
N ARG A 135 -13.89 3.98 -1.93
CA ARG A 135 -13.68 2.72 -1.22
C ARG A 135 -12.97 1.73 -2.12
N ALA A 136 -12.00 1.02 -1.58
CA ALA A 136 -11.34 -0.08 -2.25
C ALA A 136 -11.06 -1.23 -1.29
N GLU A 137 -10.92 -2.43 -1.85
CA GLU A 137 -10.66 -3.66 -1.11
C GLU A 137 -9.53 -4.46 -1.77
N ILE A 138 -8.79 -5.19 -0.94
CA ILE A 138 -7.77 -6.13 -1.38
C ILE A 138 -7.70 -7.31 -0.40
N SER A 139 -7.45 -8.53 -0.89
CA SER A 139 -7.17 -9.67 -0.01
C SER A 139 -5.81 -9.53 0.66
N GLY A 140 -5.62 -10.15 1.82
CA GLY A 140 -4.33 -10.12 2.53
C GLY A 140 -3.18 -10.67 1.68
N THR A 141 -3.41 -11.76 0.95
CA THR A 141 -2.42 -12.33 0.02
C THR A 141 -2.04 -11.37 -1.09
N ASN A 142 -3.02 -10.71 -1.69
CA ASN A 142 -2.78 -9.71 -2.74
C ASN A 142 -2.15 -8.42 -2.18
N LEU A 143 -2.50 -8.01 -0.96
CA LEU A 143 -1.85 -6.87 -0.31
C LEU A 143 -0.36 -7.12 -0.12
N ARG A 144 0.01 -8.33 0.30
CA ARG A 144 1.43 -8.69 0.44
C ARG A 144 2.18 -8.55 -0.89
N GLU A 145 1.63 -9.11 -1.96
CA GLU A 145 2.23 -9.00 -3.28
C GLU A 145 2.27 -7.55 -3.78
N PHE A 146 1.21 -6.78 -3.52
CA PHE A 146 1.18 -5.35 -3.82
C PHE A 146 2.28 -4.59 -3.09
N CYS A 147 2.47 -4.81 -1.78
CA CYS A 147 3.53 -4.17 -0.99
C CYS A 147 4.92 -4.50 -1.52
N VAL A 148 5.19 -5.75 -1.87
CA VAL A 148 6.48 -6.19 -2.41
C VAL A 148 6.77 -5.51 -3.75
N ARG A 149 5.80 -5.48 -4.66
CA ARG A 149 5.95 -4.85 -5.97
C ARG A 149 6.05 -3.33 -5.87
N PHE A 150 5.28 -2.72 -4.97
CA PHE A 150 5.33 -1.29 -4.75
C PHE A 150 6.69 -0.85 -4.17
N ALA A 151 7.23 -1.58 -3.20
CA ALA A 151 8.56 -1.34 -2.66
C ALA A 151 9.65 -1.47 -3.74
N LYS A 152 9.55 -2.49 -4.61
CA LYS A 152 10.45 -2.65 -5.75
C LYS A 152 10.32 -1.50 -6.74
N LEU A 153 9.12 -1.04 -7.05
CA LEU A 153 8.89 0.09 -7.94
C LEU A 153 9.56 1.36 -7.41
N ILE A 154 9.45 1.62 -6.10
CA ILE A 154 10.13 2.76 -5.47
C ILE A 154 11.65 2.64 -5.64
N ASP A 155 12.20 1.46 -5.43
CA ASP A 155 13.64 1.21 -5.60
C ASP A 155 14.08 1.43 -7.06
N ASP A 156 13.34 0.90 -8.03
CA ASP A 156 13.63 0.98 -9.47
C ASP A 156 13.54 2.43 -10.01
N ILE A 157 12.60 3.24 -9.52
CA ILE A 157 12.41 4.64 -9.97
C ILE A 157 13.58 5.53 -9.54
N VAL A 158 14.26 5.19 -8.48
CA VAL A 158 15.27 6.02 -7.85
C VAL A 158 16.68 5.54 -8.14
N SER A 159 16.82 4.29 -8.56
CA SER A 159 18.09 3.72 -9.00
C SER A 159 18.42 4.17 -10.42
#